data_2d90ff0cad7114df32069cc33bdfdf5e
#
_entry.id   2d90ff0cad7114df32069cc33bdfdf5e
#
_cell.length_a   1.000
_cell.length_b   1.000
_cell.length_c   1.000
_cell.angle_alpha   90.00
_cell.angle_beta   90.00
_cell.angle_gamma   90.00
#
_symmetry.space_group_name_H-M   'P 1'
#
loop_
_entity.id
_entity.type
_entity.pdbx_description
1 polymer ?
#
loop_
_entity_poly.entity_id
_entity_poly.type
_entity_poly.pdbx_seq_one_letter_code
_entity_poly.pdbx_strand_id
1 'polypeptide(L)'
;MSKFIWTDRAKDQLRVIDREQAIAILHALTDYAKSGKGQIKKLKGSGDLRLRVGDYRVRFEVAEEDTYRVLRVAHRKQAYRS
;
A
#
# COMPACT_ATOMS: atom_id res chain seq x y z
N MET A 1 -13.85 1.21 12.35
CA MET A 1 -12.38 1.23 12.25
C MET A 1 -11.92 0.50 11.02
N SER A 2 -10.94 1.06 10.33
CA SER A 2 -10.38 0.42 9.15
C SER A 2 -9.45 -0.72 9.54
N LYS A 3 -9.51 -1.78 8.76
CA LYS A 3 -8.73 -2.98 8.99
C LYS A 3 -7.83 -3.24 7.78
N PHE A 4 -6.57 -3.55 8.05
CA PHE A 4 -5.61 -3.89 7.00
C PHE A 4 -5.22 -5.36 7.10
N ILE A 5 -5.35 -6.06 5.98
CA ILE A 5 -4.91 -7.45 5.85
C ILE A 5 -3.71 -7.43 4.91
N TRP A 6 -2.60 -8.03 5.34
CA TRP A 6 -1.38 -8.08 4.53
C TRP A 6 -1.21 -9.46 3.94
N THR A 7 -0.99 -9.53 2.64
CA THR A 7 -0.63 -10.80 2.01
C THR A 7 0.77 -11.21 2.49
N ASP A 8 1.10 -12.47 2.38
CA ASP A 8 2.44 -12.95 2.76
C ASP A 8 3.52 -12.24 1.96
N ARG A 9 3.27 -12.03 0.68
CA ARG A 9 4.18 -11.29 -0.19
C ARG A 9 4.42 -9.87 0.31
N ALA A 10 3.35 -9.15 0.64
CA ALA A 10 3.46 -7.78 1.12
C ALA A 10 4.19 -7.71 2.47
N LYS A 11 3.92 -8.66 3.36
CA LYS A 11 4.64 -8.75 4.64
C LYS A 11 6.13 -8.94 4.44
N ASP A 12 6.51 -9.86 3.56
CA ASP A 12 7.91 -10.14 3.28
C ASP A 12 8.60 -8.93 2.67
N GLN A 13 7.92 -8.22 1.78
CA GLN A 13 8.46 -7.01 1.17
C GLN A 13 8.67 -5.92 2.21
N LEU A 14 7.73 -5.76 3.14
CA LEU A 14 7.82 -4.75 4.18
C LEU A 14 8.99 -5.02 5.14
N ARG A 15 9.26 -6.29 5.42
CA ARG A 15 10.33 -6.68 6.36
C ARG A 15 11.73 -6.29 5.89
N VAL A 16 11.94 -6.22 4.59
CA VAL A 16 13.26 -5.91 4.04
C VAL A 16 13.46 -4.41 3.78
N ILE A 17 12.43 -3.61 4.02
CA ILE A 17 12.50 -2.17 3.85
C ILE A 17 13.05 -1.53 5.13
N ASP A 18 13.84 -0.46 4.95
CA ASP A 18 14.34 0.33 6.06
C ASP A 18 13.19 0.71 7.01
N ARG A 19 13.45 0.65 8.32
CA ARG A 19 12.44 0.86 9.34
C ARG A 19 11.67 2.17 9.19
N GLU A 20 12.38 3.26 8.91
CA GLU A 20 11.74 4.57 8.75
C GLU A 20 10.76 4.57 7.57
N GLN A 21 11.15 3.93 6.48
CA GLN A 21 10.28 3.83 5.31
C GLN A 21 9.08 2.92 5.58
N ALA A 22 9.29 1.83 6.30
CA ALA A 22 8.19 0.94 6.66
C ALA A 22 7.17 1.66 7.54
N ILE A 23 7.62 2.43 8.52
CA ILE A 23 6.74 3.22 9.38
C ILE A 23 5.98 4.27 8.56
N ALA A 24 6.67 4.94 7.63
CA ALA A 24 6.03 5.93 6.77
C ALA A 24 4.90 5.29 5.94
N ILE A 25 5.12 4.07 5.45
CA ILE A 25 4.12 3.34 4.68
C ILE A 25 2.89 3.04 5.55
N LEU A 26 3.11 2.56 6.77
CA LEU A 26 2.00 2.24 7.69
C LEU A 26 1.20 3.50 8.03
N HIS A 27 1.88 4.62 8.28
CA HIS A 27 1.21 5.90 8.55
C HIS A 27 0.39 6.37 7.35
N ALA A 28 0.95 6.27 6.16
CA ALA A 28 0.27 6.70 4.94
C ALA A 28 -1.00 5.88 4.69
N LEU A 29 -0.94 4.57 4.91
CA LEU A 29 -2.13 3.71 4.78
C LEU A 29 -3.19 4.08 5.81
N THR A 30 -2.79 4.32 7.05
CA THR A 30 -3.71 4.73 8.11
C THR A 30 -4.37 6.06 7.79
N ASP A 31 -3.59 7.04 7.34
CA ASP A 31 -4.12 8.35 6.96
C ASP A 31 -5.12 8.26 5.81
N TYR A 32 -4.80 7.44 4.83
CA TYR A 32 -5.72 7.23 3.71
C TYR A 32 -7.03 6.61 4.20
N ALA A 33 -6.96 5.62 5.06
CA ALA A 33 -8.15 4.95 5.58
C ALA A 33 -9.03 5.89 6.41
N LYS A 34 -8.42 6.83 7.13
CA LYS A 34 -9.16 7.78 7.96
C LYS A 34 -9.78 8.93 7.18
N SER A 35 -9.05 9.50 6.23
CA SER A 35 -9.43 10.75 5.59
C SER A 35 -9.51 10.68 4.06
N GLY A 36 -9.08 9.59 3.45
CA GLY A 36 -8.99 9.49 2.00
C GLY A 36 -7.85 10.30 1.40
N LYS A 37 -7.00 10.88 2.24
CA LYS A 37 -5.87 11.69 1.78
C LYS A 37 -4.65 10.84 1.47
N GLY A 38 -3.92 11.21 0.43
CA GLY A 38 -2.71 10.53 0.02
C GLY A 38 -2.53 10.63 -1.48
N GLN A 39 -1.35 10.24 -1.94
CA GLN A 39 -1.07 10.20 -3.37
C GLN A 39 -1.55 8.86 -3.93
N ILE A 40 -2.84 8.80 -4.23
CA ILE A 40 -3.53 7.59 -4.68
C ILE A 40 -3.73 7.63 -6.19
N LYS A 41 -3.50 6.48 -6.81
CA LYS A 41 -3.85 6.27 -8.21
C LYS A 41 -4.63 4.99 -8.34
N LYS A 42 -5.78 5.05 -9.00
CA LYS A 42 -6.58 3.87 -9.30
C LYS A 42 -6.00 3.18 -10.52
N LEU A 43 -5.70 1.89 -10.39
CA LEU A 43 -5.10 1.12 -11.48
C LEU A 43 -6.18 0.62 -12.44
N LYS A 44 -5.93 0.80 -13.73
CA LYS A 44 -6.87 0.36 -14.77
C LYS A 44 -6.86 -1.16 -14.86
N GLY A 45 -8.03 -1.72 -15.08
CA GLY A 45 -8.19 -3.15 -15.32
C GLY A 45 -8.37 -4.00 -14.07
N SER A 46 -7.62 -3.76 -13.00
CA SER A 46 -7.71 -4.55 -11.79
C SER A 46 -8.62 -3.97 -10.72
N GLY A 47 -8.84 -2.65 -10.76
CA GLY A 47 -9.59 -1.97 -9.72
C GLY A 47 -8.79 -1.72 -8.44
N ASP A 48 -7.52 -2.10 -8.44
CA ASP A 48 -6.65 -1.89 -7.29
C ASP A 48 -6.26 -0.43 -7.18
N LEU A 49 -5.80 -0.06 -5.98
CA LEU A 49 -5.31 1.27 -5.68
C LEU A 49 -3.80 1.22 -5.47
N ARG A 50 -3.11 2.27 -5.84
CA ARG A 50 -1.68 2.40 -5.61
C ARG A 50 -1.40 3.68 -4.85
N LEU A 51 -0.80 3.54 -3.67
CA LEU A 51 -0.42 4.64 -2.81
C LEU A 51 1.07 4.90 -2.97
N ARG A 52 1.41 6.13 -3.29
CA ARG A 52 2.80 6.57 -3.36
C ARG A 52 3.26 7.05 -1.99
N VAL A 53 4.33 6.44 -1.47
CA VAL A 53 4.94 6.84 -0.19
C VAL A 53 6.44 6.99 -0.43
N GLY A 54 6.90 8.21 -0.65
CA GLY A 54 8.30 8.46 -0.99
C GLY A 54 8.72 7.69 -2.24
N ASP A 55 9.75 6.88 -2.12
CA ASP A 55 10.24 6.05 -3.23
C ASP A 55 9.52 4.71 -3.35
N TYR A 56 8.50 4.48 -2.53
CA TYR A 56 7.78 3.23 -2.53
C TYR A 56 6.38 3.37 -3.09
N ARG A 57 5.87 2.26 -3.61
CA ARG A 57 4.50 2.14 -4.13
C ARG A 57 3.84 0.99 -3.42
N VAL A 58 2.70 1.25 -2.82
CA VAL A 58 1.92 0.25 -2.10
C VAL A 58 0.65 -0.03 -2.89
N ARG A 59 0.51 -1.27 -3.33
CA ARG A 59 -0.69 -1.70 -4.05
C ARG A 59 -1.63 -2.39 -3.08
N PHE A 60 -2.88 -1.96 -3.08
CA PHE A 60 -3.88 -2.55 -2.20
C PHE A 60 -5.26 -2.52 -2.85
N GLU A 61 -6.16 -3.30 -2.30
CA GLU A 61 -7.54 -3.34 -2.77
C GLU A 61 -8.50 -3.18 -1.59
N VAL A 62 -9.72 -2.74 -1.88
CA VAL A 62 -10.79 -2.72 -0.90
C VAL A 62 -11.44 -4.09 -0.94
N ALA A 63 -11.31 -4.87 0.14
CA ALA A 63 -11.81 -6.23 0.19
C ALA A 63 -13.28 -6.27 0.65
N GLU A 64 -13.59 -5.57 1.73
CA GLU A 64 -14.92 -5.44 2.28
C GLU A 64 -15.04 -4.06 2.89
N GLU A 65 -16.20 -3.74 3.44
CA GLU A 65 -16.40 -2.47 4.11
C GLU A 65 -15.34 -2.26 5.19
N ASP A 66 -14.65 -1.13 5.11
CA ASP A 66 -13.56 -0.75 6.02
C ASP A 66 -12.39 -1.75 6.08
N THR A 67 -12.27 -2.63 5.09
CA THR A 67 -11.19 -3.61 5.05
C THR A 67 -10.38 -3.44 3.78
N TYR A 68 -9.06 -3.30 3.95
CA TYR A 68 -8.12 -3.14 2.84
C TYR A 68 -7.14 -4.31 2.84
N ARG A 69 -6.87 -4.87 1.67
CA ARG A 69 -5.89 -5.93 1.53
C ARG A 69 -4.65 -5.37 0.83
N VAL A 70 -3.52 -5.38 1.53
CA VAL A 70 -2.25 -4.91 0.96
C VAL A 70 -1.62 -6.04 0.17
N LEU A 71 -1.45 -5.81 -1.13
CA LEU A 71 -1.02 -6.84 -2.08
C LEU A 71 0.47 -6.81 -2.35
N ARG A 72 1.05 -5.60 -2.42
CA ARG A 72 2.44 -5.45 -2.82
C ARG A 72 3.02 -4.14 -2.29
N VAL A 73 4.28 -4.22 -1.85
CA VAL A 73 5.08 -3.05 -1.51
C VAL A 73 6.33 -3.12 -2.38
N ALA A 74 6.59 -2.11 -3.19
CA ALA A 74 7.73 -2.13 -4.11
C ALA A 74 8.38 -0.76 -4.18
N HIS A 75 9.70 -0.76 -4.36
CA HIS A 75 10.44 0.47 -4.68
C HIS A 75 9.96 0.96 -6.05
N ARG A 76 9.94 2.28 -6.27
CA ARG A 76 9.46 2.87 -7.52
C ARG A 76 10.05 2.22 -8.78
N LYS A 77 11.32 1.82 -8.74
CA LYS A 77 11.98 1.18 -9.86
C LYS A 77 11.38 -0.19 -10.18
N GLN A 78 10.98 -0.93 -9.15
CA GLN A 78 10.37 -2.25 -9.31
C GLN A 78 8.90 -2.15 -9.70
N ALA A 79 8.20 -1.12 -9.21
CA ALA A 79 6.78 -0.95 -9.45
C ALA A 79 6.45 -0.75 -10.94
N TYR A 80 7.38 -0.19 -11.70
CA TYR A 80 7.18 0.06 -13.13
C TYR A 80 7.59 -1.11 -14.03
N ARG A 81 8.16 -2.16 -13.46
CA ARG A 81 8.63 -3.32 -14.23
C ARG A 81 7.64 -4.47 -14.29
N SER A 82 6.59 -4.44 -13.53
CA SER A 82 5.67 -5.58 -13.46
C SER A 82 4.46 -5.45 -14.35
#